data_79c26ce78f51fa70cc7e26f5549347c9
#
_entry.id   79c26ce78f51fa70cc7e26f5549347c9
#
_cell.length_a   1.000
_cell.length_b   1.000
_cell.length_c   1.000
_cell.angle_alpha   90.00
_cell.angle_beta   90.00
_cell.angle_gamma   90.00
#
_symmetry.space_group_name_H-M   'P 1'
#
loop_
_entity.id
_entity.type
_entity.pdbx_description
1 polymer ?
#
loop_
_entity_poly.entity_id
_entity_poly.type
_entity_poly.pdbx_seq_one_letter_code
_entity_poly.pdbx_strand_id
1 'polypeptide(L)'
;MSLPAEITPLIQTILIYALPVLFAITVHEAAHGYAARYFGDSTAYMLGRCTLNPLPHIDPVGTVLMPLLLYFATSGAFLFGYAKPVPVQFGRLRHPKRDMVWVALAGPASNFVQALVWAMLWVVLVSTGLQEPFFIEMAQAGIMVNLVMWAFNLFPLPPLDGGRI
;
A
#
# COMPACT_ATOMS: atom_id res chain seq x y z
N MET A 1 6.84 35.05 5.10
CA MET A 1 7.41 34.53 3.85
C MET A 1 6.39 33.55 3.30
N SER A 2 5.57 33.97 2.32
CA SER A 2 4.53 33.13 1.72
C SER A 2 5.20 32.13 0.78
N LEU A 3 4.85 30.85 0.89
CA LEU A 3 5.28 29.83 -0.04
C LEU A 3 4.79 30.19 -1.46
N PRO A 4 5.57 29.87 -2.52
CA PRO A 4 5.10 30.04 -3.89
C PRO A 4 3.76 29.35 -4.10
N ALA A 5 2.85 29.98 -4.87
CA ALA A 5 1.49 29.49 -5.08
C ALA A 5 1.39 28.06 -5.62
N GLU A 6 2.45 27.56 -6.29
CA GLU A 6 2.52 26.20 -6.83
C GLU A 6 2.91 25.12 -5.79
N ILE A 7 3.55 25.52 -4.67
CA ILE A 7 4.03 24.57 -3.65
C ILE A 7 2.89 24.19 -2.69
N THR A 8 1.94 25.09 -2.43
CA THR A 8 0.84 24.83 -1.49
C THR A 8 -0.05 23.64 -1.91
N PRO A 9 -0.51 23.52 -3.19
CA PRO A 9 -1.28 22.37 -3.64
C PRO A 9 -0.50 21.05 -3.58
N LEU A 10 0.80 21.09 -3.89
CA LEU A 10 1.65 19.91 -3.79
C LEU A 10 1.77 19.38 -2.35
N ILE A 11 2.00 20.30 -1.38
CA ILE A 11 2.07 19.93 0.03
C ILE A 11 0.74 19.34 0.51
N GLN A 12 -0.39 19.94 0.15
CA GLN A 12 -1.71 19.42 0.49
C GLN A 12 -1.93 18.02 -0.08
N THR A 13 -1.62 17.81 -1.35
CA THR A 13 -1.72 16.49 -2.00
C THR A 13 -0.85 15.46 -1.29
N ILE A 14 0.40 15.79 -0.98
CA ILE A 14 1.29 14.88 -0.25
C ILE A 14 0.70 14.53 1.12
N LEU A 15 0.21 15.50 1.88
CA LEU A 15 -0.36 15.25 3.21
C LEU A 15 -1.63 14.40 3.15
N ILE A 16 -2.49 14.58 2.15
CA ILE A 16 -3.71 13.80 1.95
C ILE A 16 -3.39 12.34 1.63
N TYR A 17 -2.40 12.10 0.76
CA TYR A 17 -2.07 10.74 0.28
C TYR A 17 -1.03 10.02 1.14
N ALA A 18 -0.18 10.71 1.89
CA ALA A 18 0.93 10.10 2.62
C ALA A 18 0.47 9.01 3.59
N LEU A 19 -0.51 9.30 4.43
CA LEU A 19 -1.01 8.34 5.41
C LEU A 19 -1.71 7.13 4.75
N PRO A 20 -2.68 7.31 3.83
CA PRO A 20 -3.29 6.21 3.09
C PRO A 20 -2.28 5.32 2.36
N VAL A 21 -1.32 5.90 1.65
CA VAL A 21 -0.31 5.14 0.90
C VAL A 21 0.60 4.34 1.83
N LEU A 22 1.11 4.98 2.91
CA LEU A 22 1.96 4.29 3.87
C LEU A 22 1.25 3.11 4.53
N PHE A 23 -0.01 3.27 4.94
CA PHE A 23 -0.79 2.18 5.50
C PHE A 23 -1.09 1.10 4.46
N ALA A 24 -1.51 1.48 3.25
CA ALA A 24 -1.82 0.55 2.18
C ALA A 24 -0.63 -0.38 1.89
N ILE A 25 0.56 0.18 1.72
CA ILE A 25 1.79 -0.56 1.46
C ILE A 25 2.21 -1.40 2.67
N THR A 26 2.24 -0.80 3.85
CA THR A 26 2.75 -1.46 5.07
C THR A 26 1.93 -2.67 5.44
N VAL A 27 0.59 -2.54 5.44
CA VAL A 27 -0.31 -3.63 5.80
C VAL A 27 -0.30 -4.71 4.70
N HIS A 28 -0.22 -4.33 3.43
CA HIS A 28 -0.09 -5.25 2.30
C HIS A 28 1.15 -6.15 2.45
N GLU A 29 2.33 -5.55 2.64
CA GLU A 29 3.58 -6.28 2.81
C GLU A 29 3.59 -7.13 4.09
N ALA A 30 3.09 -6.58 5.19
CA ALA A 30 2.97 -7.32 6.44
C ALA A 30 2.03 -8.54 6.28
N ALA A 31 0.93 -8.41 5.54
CA ALA A 31 0.00 -9.51 5.28
C ALA A 31 0.66 -10.68 4.56
N HIS A 32 1.49 -10.43 3.53
CA HIS A 32 2.32 -11.46 2.90
C HIS A 32 3.23 -12.17 3.90
N GLY A 33 3.92 -11.40 4.74
CA GLY A 33 4.83 -11.94 5.75
C GLY A 33 4.14 -12.79 6.81
N TYR A 34 2.97 -12.36 7.30
CA TYR A 34 2.18 -13.13 8.26
C TYR A 34 1.59 -14.40 7.63
N ALA A 35 1.09 -14.32 6.40
CA ALA A 35 0.60 -15.48 5.66
C ALA A 35 1.72 -16.49 5.41
N ALA A 36 2.89 -16.05 4.93
CA ALA A 36 4.06 -16.90 4.74
C ALA A 36 4.46 -17.63 6.03
N ARG A 37 4.51 -16.89 7.15
CA ARG A 37 4.79 -17.47 8.47
C ARG A 37 3.75 -18.52 8.88
N TYR A 38 2.47 -18.25 8.67
CA TYR A 38 1.39 -19.20 8.97
C TYR A 38 1.56 -20.49 8.16
N PHE A 39 1.98 -20.41 6.91
CA PHE A 39 2.22 -21.58 6.04
C PHE A 39 3.62 -22.18 6.16
N GLY A 40 4.45 -21.74 7.10
CA GLY A 40 5.71 -22.38 7.49
C GLY A 40 6.98 -21.61 7.15
N ASP A 41 6.90 -20.54 6.35
CA ASP A 41 8.06 -19.70 6.05
C ASP A 41 8.19 -18.54 7.05
N SER A 42 9.09 -18.65 8.00
CA SER A 42 9.40 -17.61 8.99
C SER A 42 10.45 -16.61 8.53
N THR A 43 10.90 -16.63 7.28
CA THR A 43 11.99 -15.77 6.80
C THR A 43 11.70 -14.29 7.02
N ALA A 44 10.55 -13.82 6.58
CA ALA A 44 10.14 -12.43 6.76
C ALA A 44 10.02 -12.02 8.23
N TYR A 45 9.51 -12.92 9.06
CA TYR A 45 9.39 -12.69 10.49
C TYR A 45 10.75 -12.55 11.18
N MET A 46 11.70 -13.44 10.89
CA MET A 46 13.05 -13.40 11.46
C MET A 46 13.83 -12.15 11.03
N LEU A 47 13.52 -11.61 9.85
CA LEU A 47 14.10 -10.36 9.34
C LEU A 47 13.37 -9.09 9.82
N GLY A 48 12.40 -9.22 10.75
CA GLY A 48 11.65 -8.08 11.27
C GLY A 48 10.72 -7.41 10.24
N ARG A 49 10.37 -8.13 9.15
CA ARG A 49 9.55 -7.59 8.06
C ARG A 49 8.03 -7.79 8.27
N CYS A 50 7.63 -8.64 9.23
CA CYS A 50 6.24 -8.79 9.66
C CYS A 50 5.89 -7.72 10.70
N THR A 51 5.76 -6.48 10.26
CA THR A 51 5.52 -5.33 11.14
C THR A 51 4.64 -4.30 10.47
N LEU A 52 3.87 -3.56 11.27
CA LEU A 52 3.10 -2.39 10.83
C LEU A 52 3.93 -1.09 10.85
N ASN A 53 5.20 -1.16 11.24
CA ASN A 53 6.11 -0.04 11.06
C ASN A 53 6.39 0.13 9.56
N PRO A 54 6.16 1.30 8.96
CA PRO A 54 6.39 1.51 7.52
C PRO A 54 7.88 1.50 7.14
N LEU A 55 8.79 1.86 8.04
CA LEU A 55 10.21 2.06 7.73
C LEU A 55 10.88 0.85 7.05
N PRO A 56 10.70 -0.40 7.51
CA PRO A 56 11.26 -1.56 6.82
C PRO A 56 10.71 -1.81 5.41
N HIS A 57 9.55 -1.25 5.07
CA HIS A 57 8.86 -1.43 3.78
C HIS A 57 9.17 -0.30 2.78
N ILE A 58 9.77 0.81 3.24
CA ILE A 58 10.16 1.92 2.38
C ILE A 58 11.41 1.52 1.59
N ASP A 59 11.33 1.66 0.27
CA ASP A 59 12.46 1.64 -0.63
C ASP A 59 12.79 3.08 -1.04
N PRO A 60 14.02 3.57 -0.78
CA PRO A 60 14.36 4.97 -1.09
C PRO A 60 14.17 5.32 -2.57
N VAL A 61 14.41 4.38 -3.46
CA VAL A 61 14.25 4.58 -4.91
C VAL A 61 12.79 4.40 -5.32
N GLY A 62 12.18 3.26 -4.96
CA GLY A 62 10.83 2.91 -5.41
C GLY A 62 9.72 3.71 -4.73
N THR A 63 9.85 3.98 -3.42
CA THR A 63 8.80 4.61 -2.64
C THR A 63 8.92 6.14 -2.62
N VAL A 64 10.12 6.70 -2.82
CA VAL A 64 10.36 8.14 -2.72
C VAL A 64 10.82 8.73 -4.06
N LEU A 65 11.95 8.27 -4.59
CA LEU A 65 12.56 8.89 -5.76
C LEU A 65 11.69 8.72 -7.03
N MET A 66 11.19 7.52 -7.29
CA MET A 66 10.39 7.24 -8.50
C MET A 66 9.09 8.04 -8.55
N PRO A 67 8.26 8.10 -7.48
CA PRO A 67 7.07 8.95 -7.48
C PRO A 67 7.37 10.41 -7.73
N LEU A 68 8.43 10.96 -7.11
CA LEU A 68 8.82 12.34 -7.30
C LEU A 68 9.28 12.60 -8.74
N LEU A 69 10.12 11.74 -9.31
CA LEU A 69 10.58 11.88 -10.69
C LEU A 69 9.42 11.85 -11.68
N LEU A 70 8.49 10.90 -11.51
CA LEU A 70 7.34 10.77 -12.40
C LEU A 70 6.37 11.95 -12.23
N TYR A 71 6.15 12.43 -11.00
CA TYR A 71 5.34 13.61 -10.76
C TYR A 71 5.87 14.83 -11.53
N PHE A 72 7.17 15.13 -11.41
CA PHE A 72 7.78 16.26 -12.12
C PHE A 72 7.85 16.04 -13.62
N ALA A 73 8.21 14.83 -14.08
CA ALA A 73 8.33 14.53 -15.51
C ALA A 73 6.98 14.57 -16.24
N THR A 74 5.87 14.27 -15.55
CA THR A 74 4.51 14.24 -16.12
C THR A 74 3.65 15.43 -15.73
N SER A 75 4.23 16.43 -15.06
CA SER A 75 3.49 17.59 -14.51
C SER A 75 2.31 17.17 -13.62
N GLY A 76 2.51 16.13 -12.81
CA GLY A 76 1.51 15.60 -11.89
C GLY A 76 0.48 14.65 -12.50
N ALA A 77 0.60 14.35 -13.80
CA ALA A 77 -0.39 13.50 -14.50
C ALA A 77 -0.26 12.01 -14.14
N PHE A 78 0.92 11.56 -13.71
CA PHE A 78 1.17 10.17 -13.39
C PHE A 78 2.04 10.03 -12.14
N LEU A 79 1.61 9.18 -11.22
CA LEU A 79 2.32 8.86 -9.99
C LEU A 79 2.41 7.34 -9.86
N PHE A 80 3.62 6.81 -9.82
CA PHE A 80 3.88 5.39 -9.61
C PHE A 80 5.09 5.20 -8.69
N GLY A 81 4.98 4.23 -7.81
CA GLY A 81 6.06 3.83 -6.92
C GLY A 81 5.90 2.38 -6.49
N TYR A 82 6.94 1.83 -5.89
CA TYR A 82 6.90 0.47 -5.34
C TYR A 82 7.53 0.43 -3.95
N ALA A 83 7.09 -0.53 -3.15
CA ALA A 83 7.65 -0.81 -1.84
C ALA A 83 8.75 -1.87 -1.93
N LYS A 84 9.56 -1.96 -0.89
CA LYS A 84 10.51 -3.06 -0.71
C LYS A 84 9.73 -4.33 -0.37
N PRO A 85 9.69 -5.35 -1.24
CA PRO A 85 8.85 -6.52 -1.04
C PRO A 85 9.32 -7.34 0.17
N VAL A 86 8.37 -7.99 0.83
CA VAL A 86 8.66 -8.93 1.91
C VAL A 86 9.22 -10.22 1.31
N PRO A 87 10.38 -10.71 1.82
CA PRO A 87 10.97 -11.93 1.29
C PRO A 87 10.17 -13.17 1.68
N VAL A 88 9.71 -13.91 0.67
CA VAL A 88 9.03 -15.20 0.83
C VAL A 88 9.83 -16.29 0.14
N GLN A 89 10.21 -17.32 0.88
CA GLN A 89 10.95 -18.46 0.38
C GLN A 89 10.01 -19.62 0.04
N PHE A 90 9.72 -19.77 -1.26
CA PHE A 90 8.82 -20.81 -1.77
C PHE A 90 9.10 -22.21 -1.21
N GLY A 91 10.38 -22.62 -1.14
CA GLY A 91 10.78 -23.94 -0.66
C GLY A 91 10.59 -24.18 0.85
N ARG A 92 10.26 -23.15 1.63
CA ARG A 92 9.98 -23.25 3.08
C ARG A 92 8.50 -23.39 3.41
N LEU A 93 7.63 -23.16 2.45
CA LEU A 93 6.19 -23.37 2.62
C LEU A 93 5.90 -24.86 2.75
N ARG A 94 4.91 -25.22 3.56
CA ARG A 94 4.54 -26.65 3.81
C ARG A 94 4.06 -27.33 2.53
N HIS A 95 3.23 -26.63 1.75
CA HIS A 95 2.73 -27.09 0.44
C HIS A 95 2.99 -25.96 -0.58
N PRO A 96 4.21 -25.84 -1.13
CA PRO A 96 4.69 -24.63 -1.81
C PRO A 96 3.73 -24.05 -2.85
N LYS A 97 3.20 -24.89 -3.75
CA LYS A 97 2.28 -24.41 -4.81
C LYS A 97 0.96 -23.87 -4.27
N ARG A 98 0.35 -24.62 -3.34
CA ARG A 98 -0.95 -24.23 -2.75
C ARG A 98 -0.81 -23.03 -1.80
N ASP A 99 0.20 -23.07 -0.94
CA ASP A 99 0.38 -22.08 0.10
C ASP A 99 0.81 -20.73 -0.50
N MET A 100 1.58 -20.75 -1.60
CA MET A 100 1.97 -19.53 -2.32
C MET A 100 0.75 -18.77 -2.85
N VAL A 101 -0.30 -19.42 -3.28
CA VAL A 101 -1.56 -18.77 -3.71
C VAL A 101 -2.14 -17.94 -2.56
N TRP A 102 -2.23 -18.52 -1.37
CA TRP A 102 -2.75 -17.80 -0.19
C TRP A 102 -1.82 -16.68 0.27
N VAL A 103 -0.52 -16.90 0.22
CA VAL A 103 0.47 -15.85 0.51
C VAL A 103 0.32 -14.70 -0.48
N ALA A 104 0.20 -14.98 -1.78
CA ALA A 104 0.04 -13.97 -2.81
C ALA A 104 -1.30 -13.20 -2.67
N LEU A 105 -2.37 -13.88 -2.31
CA LEU A 105 -3.68 -13.25 -2.08
C LEU A 105 -3.74 -12.39 -0.81
N ALA A 106 -2.89 -12.66 0.19
CA ALA A 106 -2.95 -11.97 1.49
C ALA A 106 -2.75 -10.46 1.37
N GLY A 107 -1.81 -10.01 0.54
CA GLY A 107 -1.58 -8.59 0.27
C GLY A 107 -2.81 -7.91 -0.33
N PRO A 108 -3.26 -8.32 -1.50
CA PRO A 108 -4.47 -7.77 -2.12
C PRO A 108 -5.70 -7.83 -1.21
N ALA A 109 -5.93 -8.96 -0.52
CA ALA A 109 -7.05 -9.08 0.42
C ALA A 109 -6.95 -8.04 1.55
N SER A 110 -5.77 -7.75 2.06
CA SER A 110 -5.56 -6.72 3.07
C SER A 110 -5.90 -5.32 2.55
N ASN A 111 -5.58 -5.02 1.29
CA ASN A 111 -5.97 -3.75 0.68
C ASN A 111 -7.48 -3.63 0.52
N PHE A 112 -8.16 -4.71 0.13
CA PHE A 112 -9.62 -4.69 0.06
C PHE A 112 -10.25 -4.39 1.44
N VAL A 113 -9.77 -5.04 2.50
CA VAL A 113 -10.23 -4.76 3.88
C VAL A 113 -9.93 -3.31 4.28
N GLN A 114 -8.74 -2.79 3.97
CA GLN A 114 -8.40 -1.40 4.24
C GLN A 114 -9.31 -0.42 3.48
N ALA A 115 -9.65 -0.70 2.21
CA ALA A 115 -10.61 0.11 1.45
C ALA A 115 -11.97 0.21 2.16
N LEU A 116 -12.46 -0.91 2.71
CA LEU A 116 -13.69 -0.92 3.51
C LEU A 116 -13.56 -0.09 4.80
N VAL A 117 -12.42 -0.17 5.49
CA VAL A 117 -12.17 0.64 6.70
C VAL A 117 -12.16 2.13 6.36
N TRP A 118 -11.49 2.53 5.28
CA TRP A 118 -11.50 3.92 4.82
C TRP A 118 -12.90 4.38 4.39
N ALA A 119 -13.68 3.50 3.74
CA ALA A 119 -15.06 3.80 3.37
C ALA A 119 -15.97 3.99 4.59
N MET A 120 -15.80 3.16 5.63
CA MET A 120 -16.52 3.35 6.90
C MET A 120 -16.13 4.69 7.56
N LEU A 121 -14.85 5.04 7.57
CA LEU A 121 -14.40 6.33 8.08
C LEU A 121 -15.05 7.48 7.31
N TRP A 122 -15.07 7.42 5.99
CA TRP A 122 -15.73 8.43 5.15
C TRP A 122 -17.21 8.58 5.49
N VAL A 123 -17.96 7.47 5.62
CA VAL A 123 -19.37 7.48 6.01
C VAL A 123 -19.56 8.12 7.38
N VAL A 124 -18.70 7.81 8.37
CA VAL A 124 -18.76 8.41 9.71
C VAL A 124 -18.53 9.90 9.66
N LEU A 125 -17.49 10.36 8.94
CA LEU A 125 -17.19 11.79 8.80
C LEU A 125 -18.38 12.57 8.20
N VAL A 126 -18.97 12.03 7.13
CA VAL A 126 -20.13 12.67 6.48
C VAL A 126 -21.37 12.65 7.38
N SER A 127 -21.65 11.53 8.04
CA SER A 127 -22.86 11.37 8.88
C SER A 127 -22.81 12.18 10.18
N THR A 128 -21.63 12.42 10.73
CA THR A 128 -21.45 13.24 11.94
C THR A 128 -21.37 14.74 11.66
N GLY A 129 -21.42 15.14 10.39
CA GLY A 129 -21.31 16.55 10.00
C GLY A 129 -19.90 17.13 10.12
N LEU A 130 -18.90 16.30 10.33
CA LEU A 130 -17.48 16.68 10.39
C LEU A 130 -16.96 16.78 8.96
N GLN A 131 -17.28 17.90 8.30
CA GLN A 131 -17.00 18.13 6.88
C GLN A 131 -15.69 18.91 6.64
N GLU A 132 -14.66 18.62 7.41
CA GLU A 132 -13.33 19.16 7.13
C GLU A 132 -12.80 18.54 5.84
N PRO A 133 -12.56 19.34 4.78
CA PRO A 133 -12.18 18.85 3.45
C PRO A 133 -10.96 17.92 3.50
N PHE A 134 -9.97 18.25 4.30
CA PHE A 134 -8.75 17.44 4.45
C PHE A 134 -9.02 15.98 4.84
N PHE A 135 -9.88 15.75 5.84
CA PHE A 135 -10.18 14.40 6.31
C PHE A 135 -11.07 13.64 5.32
N ILE A 136 -12.00 14.33 4.67
CA ILE A 136 -12.85 13.75 3.62
C ILE A 136 -12.00 13.30 2.44
N GLU A 137 -11.13 14.15 1.94
CA GLU A 137 -10.24 13.84 0.83
C GLU A 137 -9.24 12.74 1.18
N MET A 138 -8.71 12.73 2.40
CA MET A 138 -7.83 11.67 2.88
C MET A 138 -8.55 10.31 2.95
N ALA A 139 -9.80 10.27 3.43
CA ALA A 139 -10.59 9.04 3.45
C ALA A 139 -10.87 8.52 2.03
N GLN A 140 -11.23 9.42 1.10
CA GLN A 140 -11.41 9.08 -0.30
C GLN A 140 -10.12 8.59 -0.96
N ALA A 141 -8.97 9.24 -0.68
CA ALA A 141 -7.66 8.80 -1.12
C ALA A 141 -7.34 7.39 -0.59
N GLY A 142 -7.68 7.10 0.67
CA GLY A 142 -7.52 5.78 1.27
C GLY A 142 -8.32 4.71 0.55
N ILE A 143 -9.57 4.98 0.20
CA ILE A 143 -10.40 4.08 -0.61
C ILE A 143 -9.75 3.83 -1.96
N MET A 144 -9.42 4.90 -2.68
CA MET A 144 -8.89 4.83 -4.05
C MET A 144 -7.55 4.08 -4.10
N VAL A 145 -6.59 4.45 -3.26
CA VAL A 145 -5.26 3.81 -3.22
C VAL A 145 -5.38 2.31 -2.97
N ASN A 146 -6.20 1.92 -2.00
CA ASN A 146 -6.35 0.52 -1.66
C ASN A 146 -7.08 -0.29 -2.73
N LEU A 147 -8.11 0.26 -3.38
CA LEU A 147 -8.79 -0.40 -4.50
C LEU A 147 -7.88 -0.54 -5.72
N VAL A 148 -7.09 0.47 -6.03
CA VAL A 148 -6.10 0.41 -7.11
C VAL A 148 -5.05 -0.66 -6.82
N MET A 149 -4.47 -0.67 -5.61
CA MET A 149 -3.50 -1.70 -5.21
C MET A 149 -4.10 -3.11 -5.24
N TRP A 150 -5.33 -3.27 -4.75
CA TRP A 150 -6.06 -4.53 -4.82
C TRP A 150 -6.23 -5.01 -6.26
N ALA A 151 -6.76 -4.17 -7.15
CA ALA A 151 -7.04 -4.53 -8.54
C ALA A 151 -5.74 -4.83 -9.32
N PHE A 152 -4.73 -3.96 -9.19
CA PHE A 152 -3.45 -4.16 -9.88
C PHE A 152 -2.74 -5.43 -9.44
N ASN A 153 -2.68 -5.70 -8.14
CA ASN A 153 -1.97 -6.87 -7.63
C ASN A 153 -2.69 -8.20 -7.90
N LEU A 154 -3.96 -8.18 -8.30
CA LEU A 154 -4.66 -9.38 -8.79
C LEU A 154 -4.40 -9.67 -10.28
N PHE A 155 -3.77 -8.76 -11.01
CA PHE A 155 -3.44 -8.99 -12.42
C PHE A 155 -2.43 -10.14 -12.55
N PRO A 156 -2.66 -11.14 -13.46
CA PRO A 156 -1.82 -12.33 -13.59
C PRO A 156 -0.52 -12.04 -14.37
N LEU A 157 0.22 -11.03 -13.93
CA LEU A 157 1.47 -10.60 -14.55
C LEU A 157 2.58 -10.46 -13.51
N PRO A 158 3.72 -11.16 -13.66
CA PRO A 158 4.90 -10.89 -12.85
C PRO A 158 5.39 -9.43 -13.09
N PRO A 159 5.84 -8.69 -12.06
CA PRO A 159 6.13 -9.12 -10.68
C PRO A 159 4.97 -8.99 -9.69
N LEU A 160 3.73 -8.74 -10.17
CA LEU A 160 2.55 -8.58 -9.33
C LEU A 160 2.18 -9.88 -8.61
N ASP A 161 1.43 -9.79 -7.53
CA ASP A 161 1.03 -10.96 -6.72
C ASP A 161 0.19 -11.95 -7.52
N GLY A 162 -0.70 -11.44 -8.38
CA GLY A 162 -1.50 -12.26 -9.29
C GLY A 162 -0.67 -13.12 -10.25
N GLY A 163 0.56 -12.72 -10.54
CA GLY A 163 1.51 -13.52 -11.31
C GLY A 163 2.11 -14.72 -10.55
N ARG A 164 1.81 -14.85 -9.23
CA ARG A 164 2.24 -15.94 -8.35
C ARG A 164 1.08 -16.89 -7.99
N ILE A 165 -0.14 -16.56 -8.40
CA ILE A 165 -1.35 -17.35 -8.24
C ILE A 165 -1.48 -18.32 -9.41
#